data_24deb0a230795be020238aaf28fffa49
#
_entry.id   24deb0a230795be020238aaf28fffa49
#
_cell.length_a   1.000
_cell.length_b   1.000
_cell.length_c   1.000
_cell.angle_alpha   90.00
_cell.angle_beta   90.00
_cell.angle_gamma   90.00
#
_symmetry.space_group_name_H-M   'P 1'
#
loop_
_entity.id
_entity.type
_entity.pdbx_description
1 polymer ?
#
loop_
_entity_poly.entity_id
_entity_poly.type
_entity_poly.pdbx_seq_one_letter_code
_entity_poly.pdbx_strand_id
1 'polypeptide(L)'
;MNLHVIVYQYGKVASTSLVTSLNELPDVVAHQCHFFGEEAFRTTVKQLCNPNTNDYFFEHSLGQLAENLKAYRLYHQQNRPQGHRCIVLTVAREPFDWFSSLLTQEIEGHIPALTLSLRDQGGDSMTKEQIVTHGLSLLIERIHGALDSVDGNIDELTPNKRRLLDQILPFIDSQDFEAFLFILGRFLLPHWWFRSQFTPEFGVAIGDMADRGKGLLSASAKTGDVYLARYEQLDTAFKRLLELENLPCRALVRVNEGRNKAFSNEINAVFQTQRAIDLRSRSQSDTTRALGYA
;
A
#
# COMPACT_ATOMS: atom_id res chain seq x y z
N MET A 1 20.88 13.90 20.33
CA MET A 1 21.08 12.62 19.59
C MET A 1 20.04 12.60 18.48
N ASN A 2 20.45 12.67 17.22
CA ASN A 2 19.48 12.79 16.15
C ASN A 2 18.91 11.40 15.77
N LEU A 3 17.59 11.33 15.66
CA LEU A 3 16.86 10.14 15.25
C LEU A 3 16.41 10.31 13.80
N HIS A 4 16.79 9.37 12.93
CA HIS A 4 16.24 9.23 11.60
C HIS A 4 15.10 8.21 11.62
N VAL A 5 13.92 8.59 11.12
CA VAL A 5 12.77 7.72 11.01
C VAL A 5 12.47 7.49 9.52
N ILE A 6 12.64 6.28 9.07
CA ILE A 6 12.29 5.89 7.70
C ILE A 6 10.84 5.40 7.70
N VAL A 7 9.93 6.19 7.16
CA VAL A 7 8.53 5.82 6.97
C VAL A 7 8.41 5.04 5.66
N TYR A 8 8.55 3.70 5.75
CA TYR A 8 8.52 2.80 4.61
C TYR A 8 7.13 2.19 4.42
N GLN A 9 6.54 2.36 3.24
CA GLN A 9 5.12 2.09 3.06
C GLN A 9 4.72 1.87 1.59
N TYR A 10 3.57 1.21 1.37
CA TYR A 10 3.01 0.89 0.06
C TYR A 10 1.93 1.89 -0.44
N GLY A 11 1.81 3.04 0.17
CA GLY A 11 0.82 4.08 -0.17
C GLY A 11 -0.45 4.04 0.68
N LYS A 12 -1.18 5.17 0.73
CA LYS A 12 -2.50 5.31 1.38
C LYS A 12 -2.59 4.88 2.85
N VAL A 13 -1.50 5.01 3.59
CA VAL A 13 -1.37 4.64 5.00
C VAL A 13 -0.93 5.82 5.87
N ALA A 14 -1.32 7.04 5.51
CA ALA A 14 -1.01 8.29 6.22
C ALA A 14 0.48 8.63 6.37
N SER A 15 1.33 8.16 5.46
CA SER A 15 2.78 8.42 5.51
C SER A 15 3.14 9.91 5.53
N THR A 16 2.44 10.75 4.77
CA THR A 16 2.63 12.21 4.77
C THR A 16 2.34 12.80 6.15
N SER A 17 1.24 12.38 6.79
CA SER A 17 0.90 12.81 8.16
C SER A 17 1.97 12.43 9.17
N LEU A 18 2.50 11.20 9.08
CA LEU A 18 3.58 10.71 9.93
C LEU A 18 4.87 11.50 9.72
N VAL A 19 5.30 11.67 8.47
CA VAL A 19 6.53 12.42 8.13
C VAL A 19 6.42 13.86 8.60
N THR A 20 5.28 14.52 8.36
CA THR A 20 5.04 15.90 8.83
C THR A 20 5.13 15.97 10.36
N SER A 21 4.41 15.09 11.07
CA SER A 21 4.39 15.11 12.55
C SER A 21 5.74 14.80 13.17
N LEU A 22 6.50 13.87 12.59
CA LEU A 22 7.82 13.50 13.06
C LEU A 22 8.84 14.62 12.83
N ASN A 23 8.79 15.30 11.68
CA ASN A 23 9.70 16.41 11.36
C ASN A 23 9.43 17.69 12.19
N GLU A 24 8.30 17.77 12.89
CA GLU A 24 8.04 18.83 13.87
C GLU A 24 8.70 18.57 15.24
N LEU A 25 9.26 17.38 15.46
CA LEU A 25 9.93 17.03 16.70
C LEU A 25 11.40 17.46 16.69
N PRO A 26 11.94 17.95 17.81
CA PRO A 26 13.34 18.29 17.89
C PRO A 26 14.22 17.04 17.71
N ASP A 27 15.32 17.20 17.01
CA ASP A 27 16.31 16.13 16.76
C ASP A 27 15.77 14.90 16.00
N VAL A 28 14.62 15.00 15.33
CA VAL A 28 14.05 13.94 14.49
C VAL A 28 14.07 14.38 13.04
N VAL A 29 14.48 13.47 12.15
CA VAL A 29 14.42 13.65 10.69
C VAL A 29 13.69 12.46 10.10
N ALA A 30 12.50 12.68 9.56
CA ALA A 30 11.69 11.63 8.92
C ALA A 30 11.87 11.63 7.40
N HIS A 31 11.95 10.43 6.84
CA HIS A 31 12.12 10.18 5.41
C HIS A 31 10.96 9.32 4.91
N GLN A 32 10.27 9.77 3.87
CA GLN A 32 9.22 8.95 3.24
C GLN A 32 9.84 8.03 2.20
N CYS A 33 9.57 6.72 2.29
CA CYS A 33 10.04 5.71 1.36
C CYS A 33 8.90 4.88 0.80
N HIS A 34 8.87 4.71 -0.52
CA HIS A 34 7.89 3.88 -1.23
C HIS A 34 8.48 2.55 -1.70
N PHE A 35 9.77 2.50 -1.92
CA PHE A 35 10.50 1.29 -2.27
C PHE A 35 11.88 1.32 -1.61
N PHE A 36 12.36 0.14 -1.27
CA PHE A 36 13.58 -0.05 -0.51
C PHE A 36 14.26 -1.34 -0.98
N GLY A 37 15.59 -1.41 -0.90
CA GLY A 37 16.34 -2.57 -1.35
C GLY A 37 16.87 -2.46 -2.77
N GLU A 38 17.97 -3.17 -3.03
CA GLU A 38 18.75 -3.05 -4.25
C GLU A 38 17.95 -3.42 -5.52
N GLU A 39 17.13 -4.48 -5.44
CA GLU A 39 16.33 -4.91 -6.59
C GLU A 39 15.23 -3.90 -6.94
N ALA A 40 14.61 -3.27 -5.94
CA ALA A 40 13.64 -2.21 -6.16
C ALA A 40 14.27 -1.00 -6.84
N PHE A 41 15.47 -0.59 -6.43
CA PHE A 41 16.22 0.48 -7.08
C PHE A 41 16.58 0.14 -8.53
N ARG A 42 17.09 -1.07 -8.78
CA ARG A 42 17.40 -1.52 -10.15
C ARG A 42 16.18 -1.52 -11.06
N THR A 43 15.02 -1.96 -10.55
CA THR A 43 13.77 -1.97 -11.30
C THR A 43 13.31 -0.55 -11.62
N THR A 44 13.38 0.37 -10.67
CA THR A 44 13.02 1.78 -10.89
C THR A 44 13.95 2.43 -11.93
N VAL A 45 15.26 2.19 -11.85
CA VAL A 45 16.22 2.70 -12.84
C VAL A 45 15.90 2.15 -14.24
N LYS A 46 15.60 0.84 -14.37
CA LYS A 46 15.20 0.27 -15.66
C LYS A 46 13.94 0.92 -16.23
N GLN A 47 12.96 1.24 -15.39
CA GLN A 47 11.74 1.96 -15.80
C GLN A 47 12.06 3.38 -16.26
N LEU A 48 12.90 4.10 -15.52
CA LEU A 48 13.35 5.45 -15.89
C LEU A 48 14.13 5.49 -17.21
N CYS A 49 14.89 4.44 -17.51
CA CYS A 49 15.64 4.32 -18.77
C CYS A 49 14.76 3.85 -19.96
N ASN A 50 13.46 3.59 -19.75
CA ASN A 50 12.56 3.23 -20.84
C ASN A 50 12.25 4.48 -21.69
N PRO A 51 12.52 4.48 -23.02
CA PRO A 51 12.30 5.64 -23.87
C PRO A 51 10.81 6.06 -23.99
N ASN A 52 9.88 5.18 -23.62
CA ASN A 52 8.45 5.47 -23.61
C ASN A 52 7.94 6.04 -22.28
N THR A 53 8.83 6.26 -21.30
CA THR A 53 8.44 6.88 -20.02
C THR A 53 8.10 8.35 -20.25
N ASN A 54 6.89 8.77 -19.84
CA ASN A 54 6.50 10.18 -19.95
C ASN A 54 7.26 11.06 -18.93
N ASP A 55 7.39 12.35 -19.24
CA ASP A 55 8.19 13.31 -18.46
C ASP A 55 7.72 13.42 -17.01
N TYR A 56 6.41 13.47 -16.79
CA TYR A 56 5.85 13.53 -15.43
C TYR A 56 6.24 12.30 -14.58
N PHE A 57 6.11 11.10 -15.15
CA PHE A 57 6.50 9.87 -14.46
C PHE A 57 8.01 9.84 -14.21
N PHE A 58 8.80 10.31 -15.19
CA PHE A 58 10.26 10.39 -15.09
C PHE A 58 10.69 11.27 -13.92
N GLU A 59 10.22 12.53 -13.88
CA GLU A 59 10.59 13.49 -12.84
C GLU A 59 10.15 13.03 -11.44
N HIS A 60 8.90 12.55 -11.33
CA HIS A 60 8.36 12.05 -10.06
C HIS A 60 9.14 10.85 -9.54
N SER A 61 9.42 9.87 -10.39
CA SER A 61 10.14 8.65 -10.00
C SER A 61 11.61 8.91 -9.73
N LEU A 62 12.24 9.86 -10.42
CA LEU A 62 13.62 10.28 -10.15
C LEU A 62 13.74 10.92 -8.76
N GLY A 63 12.81 11.82 -8.40
CA GLY A 63 12.76 12.41 -7.07
C GLY A 63 12.59 11.36 -5.97
N GLN A 64 11.66 10.42 -6.15
CA GLN A 64 11.47 9.31 -5.23
C GLN A 64 12.71 8.41 -5.13
N LEU A 65 13.37 8.10 -6.24
CA LEU A 65 14.59 7.32 -6.26
C LEU A 65 15.69 7.96 -5.42
N ALA A 66 15.90 9.27 -5.55
CA ALA A 66 16.91 10.01 -4.80
C ALA A 66 16.65 9.96 -3.29
N GLU A 67 15.42 10.23 -2.86
CA GLU A 67 15.04 10.20 -1.44
C GLU A 67 15.10 8.78 -0.86
N ASN A 68 14.63 7.78 -1.59
CA ASN A 68 14.69 6.39 -1.14
C ASN A 68 16.13 5.87 -1.03
N LEU A 69 17.02 6.22 -1.96
CA LEU A 69 18.45 5.90 -1.89
C LEU A 69 19.12 6.56 -0.67
N LYS A 70 18.76 7.81 -0.36
CA LYS A 70 19.26 8.51 0.83
C LYS A 70 18.85 7.77 2.11
N ALA A 71 17.57 7.41 2.23
CA ALA A 71 17.05 6.66 3.37
C ALA A 71 17.70 5.26 3.48
N TYR A 72 17.88 4.57 2.37
CA TYR A 72 18.55 3.28 2.30
C TYR A 72 20.00 3.34 2.83
N ARG A 73 20.77 4.34 2.38
CA ARG A 73 22.15 4.55 2.85
C ARG A 73 22.21 4.89 4.34
N LEU A 74 21.26 5.68 4.83
CA LEU A 74 21.15 5.99 6.27
C LEU A 74 20.87 4.72 7.08
N TYR A 75 19.96 3.87 6.64
CA TYR A 75 19.63 2.62 7.31
C TYR A 75 20.84 1.68 7.36
N HIS A 76 21.53 1.47 6.23
CA HIS A 76 22.70 0.61 6.14
C HIS A 76 24.01 1.25 6.66
N GLN A 77 23.92 2.36 7.39
CA GLN A 77 25.03 3.06 8.04
C GLN A 77 26.08 3.66 7.09
N GLN A 78 25.87 3.62 5.78
CA GLN A 78 26.86 4.09 4.81
C GLN A 78 27.13 5.60 4.88
N ASN A 79 26.10 6.39 5.22
CA ASN A 79 26.17 7.86 5.35
C ASN A 79 25.55 8.36 6.66
N ARG A 80 25.44 7.51 7.69
CA ARG A 80 24.85 7.92 8.96
C ARG A 80 25.91 8.59 9.83
N PRO A 81 25.70 9.85 10.28
CA PRO A 81 26.64 10.52 11.16
C PRO A 81 26.79 9.76 12.49
N GLN A 82 27.99 9.86 13.09
CA GLN A 82 28.27 9.22 14.37
C GLN A 82 27.29 9.70 15.45
N GLY A 83 26.77 8.79 16.25
CA GLY A 83 25.80 9.09 17.31
C GLY A 83 24.36 9.29 16.85
N HIS A 84 24.07 9.19 15.55
CA HIS A 84 22.70 9.18 15.04
C HIS A 84 22.10 7.76 15.08
N ARG A 85 20.83 7.67 15.47
CA ARG A 85 20.02 6.44 15.39
C ARG A 85 19.16 6.44 14.15
N CYS A 86 18.80 5.27 13.67
CA CYS A 86 17.86 5.09 12.57
C CYS A 86 16.85 3.99 12.94
N ILE A 87 15.58 4.29 12.79
CA ILE A 87 14.48 3.32 12.94
C ILE A 87 13.65 3.28 11.66
N VAL A 88 12.95 2.18 11.45
CA VAL A 88 11.97 2.03 10.37
C VAL A 88 10.58 2.03 10.98
N LEU A 89 9.69 2.83 10.43
CA LEU A 89 8.26 2.83 10.75
C LEU A 89 7.48 2.45 9.50
N THR A 90 6.68 1.41 9.59
CA THR A 90 5.71 1.04 8.56
C THR A 90 4.30 1.08 9.12
N VAL A 91 3.32 1.19 8.24
CA VAL A 91 1.90 1.19 8.62
C VAL A 91 1.19 0.13 7.81
N ALA A 92 0.46 -0.72 8.50
CA ALA A 92 -0.49 -1.64 7.89
C ALA A 92 -1.90 -1.08 8.01
N ARG A 93 -2.67 -1.23 6.96
CA ARG A 93 -4.09 -0.89 6.90
C ARG A 93 -4.88 -2.11 6.48
N GLU A 94 -6.10 -2.25 6.96
CA GLU A 94 -7.00 -3.30 6.51
C GLU A 94 -7.10 -3.26 4.97
N PRO A 95 -6.85 -4.38 4.28
CA PRO A 95 -6.67 -4.37 2.82
C PRO A 95 -7.86 -3.87 2.04
N PHE A 96 -9.07 -4.20 2.45
CA PHE A 96 -10.28 -3.79 1.75
C PHE A 96 -10.57 -2.30 1.90
N ASP A 97 -10.37 -1.74 3.11
CA ASP A 97 -10.47 -0.30 3.39
C ASP A 97 -9.34 0.47 2.70
N TRP A 98 -8.16 -0.14 2.60
CA TRP A 98 -7.05 0.42 1.82
C TRP A 98 -7.40 0.50 0.34
N PHE A 99 -7.94 -0.58 -0.22
CA PHE A 99 -8.32 -0.68 -1.64
C PHE A 99 -9.42 0.33 -1.99
N SER A 100 -10.47 0.44 -1.16
CA SER A 100 -11.51 1.47 -1.32
C SER A 100 -10.94 2.88 -1.33
N SER A 101 -10.01 3.17 -0.40
CA SER A 101 -9.34 4.48 -0.31
C SER A 101 -8.45 4.78 -1.52
N LEU A 102 -7.79 3.76 -2.08
CA LEU A 102 -7.00 3.89 -3.29
C LEU A 102 -7.89 4.23 -4.48
N LEU A 103 -8.94 3.44 -4.70
CA LEU A 103 -9.89 3.67 -5.79
C LEU A 103 -10.50 5.06 -5.72
N THR A 104 -10.92 5.51 -4.54
CA THR A 104 -11.45 6.87 -4.35
C THR A 104 -10.47 7.96 -4.83
N GLN A 105 -9.18 7.70 -4.83
CA GLN A 105 -8.18 8.66 -5.32
C GLN A 105 -7.86 8.51 -6.80
N GLU A 106 -7.88 7.31 -7.33
CA GLU A 106 -7.36 6.98 -8.67
C GLU A 106 -8.47 6.69 -9.69
N ILE A 107 -9.74 6.61 -9.28
CA ILE A 107 -10.86 6.12 -10.10
C ILE A 107 -11.07 6.90 -11.40
N GLU A 108 -10.85 8.21 -11.39
CA GLU A 108 -11.00 9.03 -12.60
C GLU A 108 -10.07 8.57 -13.74
N GLY A 109 -8.84 8.17 -13.39
CA GLY A 109 -7.88 7.60 -14.34
C GLY A 109 -8.27 6.23 -14.87
N HIS A 110 -9.19 5.53 -14.18
CA HIS A 110 -9.64 4.19 -14.56
C HIS A 110 -10.97 4.16 -15.30
N ILE A 111 -11.69 5.28 -15.39
CA ILE A 111 -12.98 5.36 -16.10
C ILE A 111 -12.87 4.82 -17.54
N PRO A 112 -11.87 5.17 -18.36
CA PRO A 112 -11.79 4.62 -19.72
C PRO A 112 -11.71 3.09 -19.76
N ALA A 113 -10.94 2.51 -18.85
CA ALA A 113 -10.79 1.06 -18.74
C ALA A 113 -12.08 0.38 -18.25
N LEU A 114 -12.77 0.99 -17.27
CA LEU A 114 -14.07 0.51 -16.80
C LEU A 114 -15.15 0.63 -17.90
N THR A 115 -15.13 1.68 -18.72
CA THR A 115 -16.03 1.82 -19.87
C THR A 115 -15.84 0.67 -20.85
N LEU A 116 -14.58 0.34 -21.17
CA LEU A 116 -14.28 -0.81 -22.04
C LEU A 116 -14.79 -2.12 -21.44
N SER A 117 -14.64 -2.33 -20.14
CA SER A 117 -15.14 -3.53 -19.44
C SER A 117 -16.66 -3.68 -19.50
N LEU A 118 -17.38 -2.60 -19.72
CA LEU A 118 -18.84 -2.55 -19.77
C LEU A 118 -19.39 -2.43 -21.22
N ARG A 119 -18.53 -2.52 -22.26
CA ARG A 119 -18.93 -2.25 -23.65
C ARG A 119 -20.12 -3.10 -24.07
N ASP A 120 -20.12 -4.39 -23.78
CA ASP A 120 -21.20 -5.32 -24.12
C ASP A 120 -22.51 -5.04 -23.33
N GLN A 121 -22.42 -4.25 -22.27
CA GLN A 121 -23.55 -3.79 -21.46
C GLN A 121 -23.96 -2.34 -21.79
N GLY A 122 -23.44 -1.78 -22.87
CA GLY A 122 -23.74 -0.40 -23.29
C GLY A 122 -22.92 0.67 -22.56
N GLY A 123 -21.70 0.35 -22.11
CA GLY A 123 -20.82 1.25 -21.37
C GLY A 123 -20.61 2.62 -22.02
N ASP A 124 -20.53 2.67 -23.36
CA ASP A 124 -20.33 3.92 -24.10
C ASP A 124 -21.52 4.92 -23.96
N SER A 125 -22.69 4.46 -23.51
CA SER A 125 -23.88 5.28 -23.26
C SER A 125 -24.14 5.60 -21.78
N MET A 126 -23.32 5.07 -20.88
CA MET A 126 -23.46 5.26 -19.43
C MET A 126 -22.87 6.60 -18.97
N THR A 127 -23.43 7.16 -17.88
CA THR A 127 -22.78 8.26 -17.18
C THR A 127 -21.53 7.77 -16.43
N LYS A 128 -20.63 8.68 -16.04
CA LYS A 128 -19.41 8.32 -15.30
C LYS A 128 -19.74 7.62 -13.97
N GLU A 129 -20.79 8.05 -13.27
CA GLU A 129 -21.28 7.46 -12.03
C GLU A 129 -21.76 6.02 -12.24
N GLN A 130 -22.49 5.78 -13.35
CA GLN A 130 -22.92 4.44 -13.73
C GLN A 130 -21.73 3.56 -14.10
N ILE A 131 -20.76 4.09 -14.87
CA ILE A 131 -19.52 3.37 -15.21
C ILE A 131 -18.77 2.95 -13.95
N VAL A 132 -18.58 3.86 -13.00
CA VAL A 132 -17.91 3.56 -11.73
C VAL A 132 -18.67 2.49 -10.96
N THR A 133 -19.97 2.64 -10.78
CA THR A 133 -20.79 1.68 -10.00
C THR A 133 -20.81 0.29 -10.65
N HIS A 134 -21.13 0.20 -11.94
CA HIS A 134 -21.22 -1.09 -12.63
C HIS A 134 -19.84 -1.72 -12.86
N GLY A 135 -18.84 -0.90 -13.23
CA GLY A 135 -17.48 -1.37 -13.46
C GLY A 135 -16.82 -1.93 -12.20
N LEU A 136 -16.98 -1.26 -11.06
CA LEU A 136 -16.46 -1.77 -9.78
C LEU A 136 -17.21 -3.02 -9.31
N SER A 137 -18.53 -3.10 -9.55
CA SER A 137 -19.31 -4.31 -9.25
C SER A 137 -18.82 -5.50 -10.06
N LEU A 138 -18.57 -5.30 -11.36
CA LEU A 138 -18.00 -6.33 -12.24
C LEU A 138 -16.61 -6.76 -11.79
N LEU A 139 -15.77 -5.80 -11.36
CA LEU A 139 -14.42 -6.11 -10.83
C LEU A 139 -14.48 -6.96 -9.57
N ILE A 140 -15.38 -6.65 -8.64
CA ILE A 140 -15.59 -7.45 -7.42
C ILE A 140 -15.97 -8.88 -7.80
N GLU A 141 -16.88 -9.08 -8.78
CA GLU A 141 -17.24 -10.40 -9.27
C GLU A 141 -16.04 -11.16 -9.84
N ARG A 142 -15.20 -10.48 -10.61
CA ARG A 142 -14.01 -11.11 -11.21
C ARG A 142 -12.95 -11.45 -10.16
N ILE A 143 -12.78 -10.61 -9.12
CA ILE A 143 -11.89 -10.94 -8.01
C ILE A 143 -12.41 -12.18 -7.26
N HIS A 144 -13.73 -12.32 -7.08
CA HIS A 144 -14.30 -13.54 -6.53
C HIS A 144 -13.96 -14.76 -7.39
N GLY A 145 -14.13 -14.67 -8.72
CA GLY A 145 -13.77 -15.76 -9.64
C GLY A 145 -12.28 -16.12 -9.55
N ALA A 146 -11.40 -15.14 -9.43
CA ALA A 146 -9.98 -15.39 -9.23
C ALA A 146 -9.68 -16.08 -7.89
N LEU A 147 -10.35 -15.69 -6.80
CA LEU A 147 -10.24 -16.38 -5.51
C LEU A 147 -10.81 -17.81 -5.57
N ASP A 148 -11.90 -18.03 -6.32
CA ASP A 148 -12.45 -19.38 -6.52
C ASP A 148 -11.44 -20.31 -7.19
N SER A 149 -10.62 -19.80 -8.11
CA SER A 149 -9.57 -20.57 -8.80
C SER A 149 -8.43 -21.07 -7.90
N VAL A 150 -8.33 -20.53 -6.69
CA VAL A 150 -7.31 -20.88 -5.67
C VAL A 150 -7.97 -21.29 -4.35
N ASP A 151 -9.18 -21.86 -4.41
CA ASP A 151 -9.93 -22.32 -3.24
C ASP A 151 -10.07 -21.26 -2.12
N GLY A 152 -10.13 -19.98 -2.52
CA GLY A 152 -10.24 -18.85 -1.62
C GLY A 152 -8.91 -18.43 -0.93
N ASN A 153 -7.80 -19.08 -1.24
CA ASN A 153 -6.51 -18.74 -0.65
C ASN A 153 -5.81 -17.60 -1.39
N ILE A 154 -6.00 -16.39 -0.92
CA ILE A 154 -5.41 -15.18 -1.55
C ILE A 154 -3.87 -15.19 -1.58
N ASP A 155 -3.21 -15.91 -0.67
CA ASP A 155 -1.74 -16.03 -0.65
C ASP A 155 -1.20 -16.82 -1.85
N GLU A 156 -2.04 -17.60 -2.53
CA GLU A 156 -1.71 -18.32 -3.75
C GLU A 156 -1.88 -17.45 -5.02
N LEU A 157 -2.65 -16.37 -4.96
CA LEU A 157 -2.65 -15.32 -5.98
C LEU A 157 -1.33 -14.53 -5.86
N THR A 158 -0.26 -15.12 -6.32
CA THR A 158 1.09 -14.68 -5.99
C THR A 158 1.50 -13.40 -6.73
N PRO A 159 2.48 -12.65 -6.17
CA PRO A 159 3.13 -11.50 -6.82
C PRO A 159 3.94 -11.89 -8.08
N ASN A 160 4.10 -13.16 -8.38
CA ASN A 160 4.67 -13.61 -9.64
C ASN A 160 3.67 -13.33 -10.75
N LYS A 161 3.87 -12.21 -11.47
CA LYS A 161 2.99 -11.74 -12.55
C LYS A 161 2.63 -12.83 -13.56
N ARG A 162 3.56 -13.72 -13.90
CA ARG A 162 3.31 -14.79 -14.87
C ARG A 162 2.33 -15.82 -14.31
N ARG A 163 2.56 -16.27 -13.08
CA ARG A 163 1.66 -17.24 -12.44
C ARG A 163 0.30 -16.62 -12.16
N LEU A 164 0.26 -15.33 -11.77
CA LEU A 164 -0.98 -14.59 -11.62
C LEU A 164 -1.75 -14.54 -12.96
N LEU A 165 -1.06 -14.23 -14.06
CA LEU A 165 -1.65 -14.23 -15.40
C LEU A 165 -2.23 -15.60 -15.75
N ASP A 166 -1.49 -16.69 -15.54
CA ASP A 166 -1.96 -18.04 -15.85
C ASP A 166 -3.22 -18.42 -15.04
N GLN A 167 -3.34 -17.90 -13.81
CA GLN A 167 -4.50 -18.15 -12.96
C GLN A 167 -5.73 -17.32 -13.34
N ILE A 168 -5.55 -16.10 -13.83
CA ILE A 168 -6.66 -15.18 -14.11
C ILE A 168 -7.08 -15.15 -15.58
N LEU A 169 -6.23 -15.58 -16.53
CA LEU A 169 -6.55 -15.63 -17.95
C LEU A 169 -7.89 -16.33 -18.27
N PRO A 170 -8.26 -17.44 -17.61
CA PRO A 170 -9.55 -18.09 -17.85
C PRO A 170 -10.79 -17.24 -17.50
N PHE A 171 -10.60 -16.17 -16.71
CA PHE A 171 -11.69 -15.32 -16.19
C PHE A 171 -11.77 -13.95 -16.87
N ILE A 172 -10.87 -13.66 -17.83
CA ILE A 172 -10.77 -12.35 -18.45
C ILE A 172 -11.12 -12.42 -19.91
N ASP A 173 -12.15 -11.70 -20.31
CA ASP A 173 -12.39 -11.36 -21.68
C ASP A 173 -11.22 -10.46 -22.18
N SER A 174 -10.75 -10.71 -23.41
CA SER A 174 -9.57 -10.03 -23.98
C SER A 174 -9.66 -8.50 -24.01
N GLN A 175 -10.85 -7.94 -23.92
CA GLN A 175 -11.09 -6.49 -23.92
C GLN A 175 -10.83 -5.81 -22.56
N ASP A 176 -10.87 -6.58 -21.46
CA ASP A 176 -10.80 -6.04 -20.10
C ASP A 176 -9.45 -6.24 -19.42
N PHE A 177 -8.56 -6.92 -20.10
CA PHE A 177 -7.33 -7.49 -19.54
C PHE A 177 -6.46 -6.49 -18.77
N GLU A 178 -6.15 -5.34 -19.35
CA GLU A 178 -5.25 -4.36 -18.74
C GLU A 178 -5.87 -3.73 -17.49
N ALA A 179 -7.15 -3.37 -17.56
CA ALA A 179 -7.87 -2.77 -16.44
C ALA A 179 -7.95 -3.73 -15.25
N PHE A 180 -8.34 -4.96 -15.51
CA PHE A 180 -8.48 -5.97 -14.47
C PHE A 180 -7.14 -6.29 -13.81
N LEU A 181 -6.08 -6.51 -14.59
CA LEU A 181 -4.74 -6.78 -14.05
C LEU A 181 -4.23 -5.66 -13.18
N PHE A 182 -4.43 -4.43 -13.61
CA PHE A 182 -4.00 -3.28 -12.83
C PHE A 182 -4.72 -3.23 -11.49
N ILE A 183 -6.05 -3.35 -11.49
CA ILE A 183 -6.85 -3.25 -10.28
C ILE A 183 -6.66 -4.48 -9.38
N LEU A 184 -6.55 -5.68 -9.95
CA LEU A 184 -6.22 -6.89 -9.18
C LEU A 184 -4.84 -6.78 -8.52
N GLY A 185 -3.85 -6.26 -9.23
CA GLY A 185 -2.52 -6.00 -8.66
C GLY A 185 -2.58 -5.04 -7.48
N ARG A 186 -3.43 -4.01 -7.55
CA ARG A 186 -3.68 -3.08 -6.44
C ARG A 186 -4.43 -3.76 -5.30
N PHE A 187 -5.47 -4.54 -5.58
CA PHE A 187 -6.19 -5.30 -4.57
C PHE A 187 -5.27 -6.25 -3.79
N LEU A 188 -4.36 -6.92 -4.47
CA LEU A 188 -3.41 -7.86 -3.86
C LEU A 188 -2.28 -7.19 -3.09
N LEU A 189 -1.95 -5.93 -3.38
CA LEU A 189 -0.77 -5.26 -2.84
C LEU A 189 -0.67 -5.31 -1.29
N PRO A 190 -1.68 -4.99 -0.49
CA PRO A 190 -1.57 -5.06 0.97
C PRO A 190 -1.34 -6.47 1.50
N HIS A 191 -1.79 -7.50 0.77
CA HIS A 191 -1.66 -8.91 1.18
C HIS A 191 -0.25 -9.45 1.03
N TRP A 192 0.46 -9.04 -0.02
CA TRP A 192 1.78 -9.59 -0.32
C TRP A 192 2.96 -8.63 -0.08
N TRP A 193 2.70 -7.31 0.09
CA TRP A 193 3.76 -6.32 0.23
C TRP A 193 4.71 -6.61 1.38
N PHE A 194 4.19 -6.99 2.54
CA PHE A 194 5.01 -7.31 3.70
C PHE A 194 5.90 -8.51 3.44
N ARG A 195 5.37 -9.56 2.82
CA ARG A 195 6.13 -10.78 2.52
C ARG A 195 7.17 -10.57 1.43
N SER A 196 6.86 -9.77 0.41
CA SER A 196 7.70 -9.60 -0.78
C SER A 196 8.65 -8.42 -0.73
N GLN A 197 8.35 -7.41 0.08
CA GLN A 197 9.14 -6.16 0.13
C GLN A 197 9.71 -5.90 1.52
N PHE A 198 8.89 -6.00 2.56
CA PHE A 198 9.30 -5.66 3.92
C PHE A 198 10.15 -6.76 4.57
N THR A 199 9.66 -7.99 4.63
CA THR A 199 10.37 -9.10 5.28
C THR A 199 11.73 -9.40 4.66
N PRO A 200 11.91 -9.45 3.32
CA PRO A 200 13.22 -9.68 2.73
C PRO A 200 14.24 -8.60 3.07
N GLU A 201 13.81 -7.35 3.19
CA GLU A 201 14.72 -6.23 3.43
C GLU A 201 15.15 -6.15 4.90
N PHE A 202 14.23 -6.34 5.83
CA PHE A 202 14.52 -6.16 7.26
C PHE A 202 14.79 -7.48 8.00
N GLY A 203 14.53 -8.62 7.37
CA GLY A 203 14.69 -9.94 8.01
C GLY A 203 13.67 -10.19 9.13
N VAL A 204 12.54 -9.48 9.12
CA VAL A 204 11.50 -9.53 10.17
C VAL A 204 10.17 -9.93 9.54
N ALA A 205 9.59 -11.03 9.98
CA ALA A 205 8.21 -11.36 9.63
C ALA A 205 7.24 -10.70 10.61
N ILE A 206 6.03 -10.37 10.15
CA ILE A 206 5.03 -9.69 11.00
C ILE A 206 4.69 -10.55 12.22
N GLY A 207 4.55 -11.88 12.05
CA GLY A 207 4.23 -12.81 13.13
C GLY A 207 5.29 -12.87 14.24
N ASP A 208 6.52 -12.43 13.96
CA ASP A 208 7.63 -12.40 14.91
C ASP A 208 7.75 -11.06 15.65
N MET A 209 6.93 -10.07 15.29
CA MET A 209 6.97 -8.76 15.94
C MET A 209 6.27 -8.78 17.30
N ALA A 210 6.91 -8.21 18.31
CA ALA A 210 6.34 -8.08 19.65
C ALA A 210 5.26 -6.98 19.69
N ASP A 211 4.10 -7.29 20.29
CA ASP A 211 3.06 -6.28 20.55
C ASP A 211 3.52 -5.31 21.64
N ARG A 212 3.52 -4.03 21.32
CA ARG A 212 3.87 -2.92 22.24
C ARG A 212 2.63 -2.22 22.79
N GLY A 213 1.46 -2.74 22.48
CA GLY A 213 0.17 -2.13 22.82
C GLY A 213 -0.23 -0.97 21.93
N LYS A 214 -1.48 -0.54 22.03
CA LYS A 214 -2.04 0.62 21.31
C LYS A 214 -1.92 0.52 19.77
N GLY A 215 -1.89 -0.71 19.21
CA GLY A 215 -1.78 -0.95 17.77
C GLY A 215 -0.37 -0.80 17.21
N LEU A 216 0.66 -0.84 18.05
CA LEU A 216 2.06 -0.79 17.65
C LEU A 216 2.75 -2.14 17.89
N LEU A 217 3.40 -2.66 16.85
CA LEU A 217 4.28 -3.83 16.92
C LEU A 217 5.73 -3.37 16.72
N SER A 218 6.69 -4.13 17.22
CA SER A 218 8.12 -3.86 16.97
C SER A 218 8.95 -5.12 16.93
N ALA A 219 10.08 -5.04 16.23
CA ALA A 219 11.15 -6.02 16.26
C ALA A 219 12.50 -5.33 16.08
N SER A 220 13.56 -5.98 16.55
CA SER A 220 14.92 -5.54 16.26
C SER A 220 15.39 -6.21 14.97
N ALA A 221 15.80 -5.41 14.01
CA ALA A 221 16.43 -5.86 12.78
C ALA A 221 17.96 -5.62 12.84
N LYS A 222 18.68 -6.10 11.83
CA LYS A 222 20.16 -6.07 11.82
C LYS A 222 20.77 -4.67 12.03
N THR A 223 20.10 -3.62 11.55
CA THR A 223 20.66 -2.25 11.52
C THR A 223 19.87 -1.24 12.34
N GLY A 224 18.79 -1.64 12.99
CA GLY A 224 17.95 -0.77 13.83
C GLY A 224 16.62 -1.40 14.16
N ASP A 225 15.85 -0.71 14.98
CA ASP A 225 14.51 -1.17 15.34
C ASP A 225 13.50 -0.89 14.22
N VAL A 226 12.56 -1.79 14.08
CA VAL A 226 11.48 -1.74 13.09
C VAL A 226 10.15 -1.70 13.84
N TYR A 227 9.33 -0.74 13.51
CA TYR A 227 8.00 -0.55 14.06
C TYR A 227 6.93 -0.72 12.99
N LEU A 228 5.80 -1.34 13.34
CA LEU A 228 4.63 -1.44 12.52
C LEU A 228 3.43 -0.90 13.29
N ALA A 229 2.79 0.14 12.77
CA ALA A 229 1.56 0.69 13.31
C ALA A 229 0.35 0.20 12.52
N ARG A 230 -0.75 -0.15 13.22
CA ARG A 230 -2.05 -0.39 12.59
C ARG A 230 -2.71 0.95 12.27
N TYR A 231 -3.11 1.15 11.01
CA TYR A 231 -3.71 2.40 10.56
C TYR A 231 -4.96 2.81 11.36
N GLU A 232 -5.79 1.84 11.70
CA GLU A 232 -7.05 2.03 12.44
C GLU A 232 -6.80 2.52 13.88
N GLN A 233 -5.60 2.34 14.39
CA GLN A 233 -5.13 2.77 15.71
C GLN A 233 -3.96 3.76 15.62
N LEU A 234 -3.76 4.40 14.46
CA LEU A 234 -2.55 5.15 14.15
C LEU A 234 -2.25 6.28 15.17
N ASP A 235 -3.27 7.00 15.65
CA ASP A 235 -3.07 8.08 16.64
C ASP A 235 -2.52 7.55 17.96
N THR A 236 -3.00 6.38 18.41
CA THR A 236 -2.54 5.74 19.65
C THR A 236 -1.20 5.04 19.45
N ALA A 237 -0.99 4.42 18.29
CA ALA A 237 0.28 3.81 17.93
C ALA A 237 1.40 4.84 17.78
N PHE A 238 1.11 6.00 17.18
CA PHE A 238 2.06 7.11 17.07
C PHE A 238 2.49 7.62 18.44
N LYS A 239 1.56 7.88 19.36
CA LYS A 239 1.88 8.26 20.74
C LYS A 239 2.73 7.20 21.44
N ARG A 240 2.42 5.92 21.22
CA ARG A 240 3.18 4.81 21.80
C ARG A 240 4.61 4.74 21.26
N LEU A 241 4.80 4.99 19.96
CA LEU A 241 6.13 5.11 19.36
C LEU A 241 6.94 6.23 20.03
N LEU A 242 6.34 7.41 20.19
CA LEU A 242 7.00 8.55 20.85
C LEU A 242 7.40 8.21 22.29
N GLU A 243 6.55 7.53 23.04
CA GLU A 243 6.86 7.06 24.41
C GLU A 243 8.07 6.12 24.41
N LEU A 244 8.12 5.13 23.51
CA LEU A 244 9.20 4.13 23.44
C LEU A 244 10.53 4.75 23.03
N GLU A 245 10.50 5.75 22.16
CA GLU A 245 11.68 6.46 21.67
C GLU A 245 12.10 7.64 22.58
N ASN A 246 11.40 7.84 23.70
CA ASN A 246 11.62 8.96 24.63
C ASN A 246 11.51 10.34 23.94
N LEU A 247 10.60 10.46 22.98
CA LEU A 247 10.32 11.70 22.26
C LEU A 247 9.18 12.48 22.92
N PRO A 248 9.11 13.80 22.73
CA PRO A 248 8.00 14.61 23.24
C PRO A 248 6.66 14.11 22.72
N CYS A 249 5.68 13.90 23.63
CA CYS A 249 4.34 13.47 23.25
C CYS A 249 3.66 14.55 22.40
N ARG A 250 3.16 14.15 21.23
CA ARG A 250 2.46 15.01 20.27
C ARG A 250 1.30 14.30 19.63
N ALA A 251 0.29 15.05 19.20
CA ALA A 251 -0.78 14.53 18.35
C ALA A 251 -0.30 14.37 16.91
N LEU A 252 -0.83 13.36 16.22
CA LEU A 252 -0.59 13.20 14.79
C LEU A 252 -1.29 14.32 14.00
N VAL A 253 -0.52 15.03 13.18
CA VAL A 253 -1.07 16.02 12.25
C VAL A 253 -1.75 15.29 11.10
N ARG A 254 -3.03 15.59 10.87
CA ARG A 254 -3.79 15.00 9.77
C ARG A 254 -3.63 15.83 8.50
N VAL A 255 -3.00 15.23 7.49
CA VAL A 255 -2.80 15.84 6.17
C VAL A 255 -3.58 15.02 5.14
N ASN A 256 -4.21 15.67 4.17
CA ASN A 256 -4.93 15.03 3.06
C ASN A 256 -6.14 14.17 3.49
N GLU A 257 -7.03 14.69 4.32
CA GLU A 257 -8.34 14.08 4.56
C GLU A 257 -9.19 14.11 3.28
N GLY A 258 -9.48 12.91 2.75
CA GLY A 258 -10.10 12.72 1.43
C GLY A 258 -11.61 12.96 1.34
N ARG A 259 -12.18 13.91 2.11
CA ARG A 259 -13.64 14.06 2.29
C ARG A 259 -14.43 14.52 1.07
N ASN A 260 -13.80 15.01 -0.02
CA ASN A 260 -14.49 15.55 -1.20
C ASN A 260 -13.89 15.04 -2.52
N LYS A 261 -13.66 13.74 -2.63
CA LYS A 261 -13.16 13.16 -3.88
C LYS A 261 -14.31 12.73 -4.78
N ALA A 262 -14.09 12.87 -6.08
CA ALA A 262 -15.03 12.42 -7.09
C ALA A 262 -15.42 10.95 -6.88
N PHE A 263 -16.68 10.62 -7.10
CA PHE A 263 -17.23 9.26 -7.01
C PHE A 263 -17.09 8.55 -5.65
N SER A 264 -16.83 9.28 -4.56
CA SER A 264 -16.71 8.67 -3.22
C SER A 264 -18.00 7.97 -2.79
N ASN A 265 -19.17 8.51 -3.16
CA ASN A 265 -20.46 7.93 -2.81
C ASN A 265 -20.71 6.64 -3.57
N GLU A 266 -20.42 6.60 -4.87
CA GLU A 266 -20.56 5.45 -5.75
C GLU A 266 -19.64 4.31 -5.30
N ILE A 267 -18.38 4.63 -5.01
CA ILE A 267 -17.39 3.66 -4.50
C ILE A 267 -17.88 3.08 -3.16
N ASN A 268 -18.26 3.93 -2.21
CA ASN A 268 -18.75 3.48 -0.91
C ASN A 268 -20.00 2.61 -1.05
N ALA A 269 -20.94 2.97 -1.93
CA ALA A 269 -22.13 2.17 -2.17
C ALA A 269 -21.80 0.76 -2.68
N VAL A 270 -20.85 0.64 -3.62
CA VAL A 270 -20.39 -0.66 -4.13
C VAL A 270 -19.71 -1.48 -3.03
N PHE A 271 -18.84 -0.85 -2.22
CA PHE A 271 -18.11 -1.54 -1.15
C PHE A 271 -19.00 -1.92 0.05
N GLN A 272 -20.22 -1.41 0.14
CA GLN A 272 -21.22 -1.81 1.13
C GLN A 272 -22.17 -2.90 0.63
N THR A 273 -22.04 -3.35 -0.63
CA THR A 273 -22.84 -4.47 -1.14
C THR A 273 -22.48 -5.78 -0.43
N GLN A 274 -23.45 -6.71 -0.33
CA GLN A 274 -23.21 -8.03 0.26
C GLN A 274 -22.03 -8.74 -0.45
N ARG A 275 -21.94 -8.61 -1.75
CA ARG A 275 -20.87 -9.22 -2.55
C ARG A 275 -19.47 -8.68 -2.18
N ALA A 276 -19.37 -7.38 -1.96
CA ALA A 276 -18.12 -6.77 -1.50
C ALA A 276 -17.76 -7.18 -0.05
N ILE A 277 -18.75 -7.30 0.83
CA ILE A 277 -18.58 -7.78 2.21
C ILE A 277 -18.10 -9.25 2.20
N ASP A 278 -18.68 -10.09 1.35
CA ASP A 278 -18.25 -11.48 1.18
C ASP A 278 -16.81 -11.55 0.65
N LEU A 279 -16.43 -10.67 -0.29
CA LEU A 279 -15.06 -10.57 -0.77
C LEU A 279 -14.09 -10.21 0.36
N ARG A 280 -14.43 -9.23 1.19
CA ARG A 280 -13.63 -8.83 2.36
C ARG A 280 -13.36 -10.01 3.28
N SER A 281 -14.41 -10.78 3.62
CA SER A 281 -14.27 -11.95 4.51
C SER A 281 -13.45 -13.08 3.90
N ARG A 282 -13.52 -13.26 2.58
CA ARG A 282 -12.74 -14.28 1.85
C ARG A 282 -11.28 -13.88 1.62
N SER A 283 -10.97 -12.59 1.63
CA SER A 283 -9.64 -12.06 1.30
C SER A 283 -8.68 -12.06 2.50
N GLN A 284 -8.69 -13.12 3.29
CA GLN A 284 -7.85 -13.24 4.47
C GLN A 284 -6.52 -13.94 4.15
N SER A 285 -5.43 -13.15 4.09
CA SER A 285 -4.06 -13.65 3.92
C SER A 285 -3.39 -13.96 5.26
N ASP A 286 -2.25 -14.65 5.24
CA ASP A 286 -1.41 -14.81 6.42
C ASP A 286 -1.00 -13.47 7.03
N THR A 287 -0.73 -12.48 6.17
CA THR A 287 -0.44 -11.10 6.58
C THR A 287 -1.60 -10.47 7.36
N THR A 288 -2.84 -10.56 6.86
CA THR A 288 -4.01 -9.98 7.54
C THR A 288 -4.31 -10.66 8.85
N ARG A 289 -4.20 -11.99 8.91
CA ARG A 289 -4.34 -12.76 10.15
C ARG A 289 -3.30 -12.37 11.18
N ALA A 290 -2.02 -12.26 10.79
CA ALA A 290 -0.94 -11.83 11.70
C ALA A 290 -1.13 -10.40 12.22
N LEU A 291 -1.80 -9.55 11.43
CA LEU A 291 -2.14 -8.17 11.82
C LEU A 291 -3.44 -8.07 12.64
N GLY A 292 -4.19 -9.16 12.78
CA GLY A 292 -5.46 -9.18 13.51
C GLY A 292 -6.60 -8.47 12.78
N TYR A 293 -6.61 -8.50 11.44
CA TYR A 293 -7.69 -8.01 10.59
C TYR A 293 -8.71 -9.11 10.20
N ALA A 294 -8.55 -10.32 10.73
CA ALA A 294 -9.45 -11.45 10.48
C ALA A 294 -10.70 -11.40 11.35
#